data_97dfd2659385cc65158f8e730ee8574a
#
_entry.id   97dfd2659385cc65158f8e730ee8574a
#
_cell.length_a   1.000
_cell.length_b   1.000
_cell.length_c   1.000
_cell.angle_alpha   90.00
_cell.angle_beta   90.00
_cell.angle_gamma   90.00
#
_symmetry.space_group_name_H-M   'P 1'
#
loop_
_entity.id
_entity.type
_entity.pdbx_description
1 polymer ?
#
loop_
_entity_poly.entity_id
_entity_poly.type
_entity_poly.pdbx_seq_one_letter_code
_entity_poly.pdbx_strand_id
1 'polypeptide(L)'
;TTLNLNNDPAPRKETGPADKIFDELINTAINNGASDLHVEAFETSLKTRYRIDGQLIELGNTPPKYISDMLISRIKIIGNLNVAEKRLPQDGRATISANGREIDMRISSVPTINGESLALRLLDPSSSPKNLNGLNTSSENLSRLRKLLDNRSGMILTSGPTGSGKTTTLYALSLIHISEPTRPC
;
A
#
# COMPACT_ATOMS: atom_id res chain seq x y z
N THR A 1 -23.21 -36.63 23.29
CA THR A 1 -21.71 -36.57 23.27
C THR A 1 -21.32 -35.40 22.41
N THR A 2 -21.09 -34.24 23.02
CA THR A 2 -20.69 -32.99 22.38
C THR A 2 -19.15 -32.95 22.30
N LEU A 3 -18.63 -32.92 21.07
CA LEU A 3 -17.21 -32.68 20.81
C LEU A 3 -16.93 -31.18 20.97
N ASN A 4 -16.20 -30.82 22.04
CA ASN A 4 -15.57 -29.54 22.18
C ASN A 4 -14.38 -29.46 21.22
N LEU A 5 -14.49 -28.70 20.14
CA LEU A 5 -13.37 -28.30 19.33
C LEU A 5 -12.66 -27.13 20.09
N ASN A 6 -11.60 -27.47 20.79
CA ASN A 6 -10.68 -26.50 21.38
C ASN A 6 -10.10 -25.63 20.25
N ASN A 7 -10.44 -24.34 20.27
CA ASN A 7 -9.72 -23.30 19.54
C ASN A 7 -8.35 -23.11 20.19
N ASP A 8 -7.41 -23.98 19.91
CA ASP A 8 -6.01 -23.69 20.18
C ASP A 8 -5.57 -22.54 19.23
N PRO A 9 -5.01 -21.47 19.77
CA PRO A 9 -4.43 -20.43 18.92
C PRO A 9 -3.31 -21.06 18.08
N ALA A 10 -3.39 -20.89 16.77
CA ALA A 10 -2.38 -21.40 15.85
C ALA A 10 -0.97 -21.05 16.38
N PRO A 11 -0.01 -21.99 16.36
CA PRO A 11 1.33 -21.75 16.89
C PRO A 11 1.91 -20.49 16.21
N ARG A 12 2.35 -19.53 17.03
CA ARG A 12 3.09 -18.36 16.55
C ARG A 12 4.29 -18.87 15.78
N LYS A 13 4.26 -18.74 14.45
CA LYS A 13 5.41 -19.06 13.60
C LYS A 13 6.57 -18.23 14.13
N GLU A 14 7.65 -18.90 14.52
CA GLU A 14 8.91 -18.20 14.84
C GLU A 14 9.27 -17.35 13.61
N THR A 15 9.26 -16.04 13.80
CA THR A 15 9.57 -15.08 12.75
C THR A 15 11.08 -15.11 12.48
N GLY A 16 11.46 -15.54 11.29
CA GLY A 16 12.84 -15.57 10.86
C GLY A 16 13.45 -14.15 10.72
N PRO A 17 14.77 -14.06 10.52
CA PRO A 17 15.43 -12.76 10.32
C PRO A 17 14.83 -11.96 9.16
N ALA A 18 14.46 -12.62 8.07
CA ALA A 18 13.84 -11.98 6.90
C ALA A 18 12.45 -11.43 7.20
N ASP A 19 11.67 -12.08 8.06
CA ASP A 19 10.35 -11.60 8.48
C ASP A 19 10.48 -10.29 9.26
N LYS A 20 11.39 -10.24 10.22
CA LYS A 20 11.63 -9.05 11.05
C LYS A 20 12.06 -7.85 10.19
N ILE A 21 12.97 -8.09 9.24
CA ILE A 21 13.44 -7.04 8.35
C ILE A 21 12.31 -6.59 7.41
N PHE A 22 11.52 -7.51 6.88
CA PHE A 22 10.36 -7.16 6.07
C PHE A 22 9.38 -6.28 6.85
N ASP A 23 9.03 -6.68 8.07
CA ASP A 23 8.12 -5.92 8.94
C ASP A 23 8.69 -4.53 9.28
N GLU A 24 9.99 -4.41 9.53
CA GLU A 24 10.67 -3.13 9.76
C GLU A 24 10.59 -2.22 8.51
N LEU A 25 10.88 -2.75 7.32
CA LEU A 25 10.80 -2.02 6.07
C LEU A 25 9.37 -1.52 5.79
N ILE A 26 8.37 -2.37 5.99
CA ILE A 26 6.96 -2.00 5.79
C ILE A 26 6.52 -0.96 6.83
N ASN A 27 6.85 -1.14 8.09
CA ASN A 27 6.51 -0.17 9.13
C ASN A 27 7.18 1.19 8.87
N THR A 28 8.43 1.19 8.42
CA THR A 28 9.14 2.41 8.01
C THR A 28 8.44 3.09 6.85
N ALA A 29 8.01 2.33 5.83
CA ALA A 29 7.26 2.86 4.70
C ALA A 29 5.95 3.52 5.12
N ILE A 30 5.15 2.82 5.95
CA ILE A 30 3.84 3.30 6.42
C ILE A 30 3.99 4.54 7.31
N ASN A 31 4.93 4.53 8.24
CA ASN A 31 5.14 5.64 9.16
C ASN A 31 5.60 6.92 8.47
N ASN A 32 6.27 6.80 7.32
CA ASN A 32 6.71 7.93 6.51
C ASN A 32 5.77 8.25 5.33
N GLY A 33 4.61 7.58 5.23
CA GLY A 33 3.65 7.84 4.15
C GLY A 33 4.16 7.47 2.76
N ALA A 34 5.03 6.47 2.66
CA ALA A 34 5.57 6.04 1.39
C ALA A 34 4.50 5.35 0.53
N SER A 35 4.45 5.69 -0.75
CA SER A 35 3.59 5.04 -1.74
C SER A 35 4.19 3.74 -2.28
N ASP A 36 5.52 3.69 -2.38
CA ASP A 36 6.24 2.53 -2.90
C ASP A 36 7.49 2.26 -2.06
N LEU A 37 7.82 0.98 -1.89
CA LEU A 37 9.08 0.47 -1.35
C LEU A 37 9.81 -0.28 -2.47
N HIS A 38 11.05 0.10 -2.73
CA HIS A 38 11.93 -0.58 -3.67
C HIS A 38 13.00 -1.34 -2.91
N VAL A 39 13.17 -2.62 -3.25
CA VAL A 39 14.20 -3.51 -2.71
C VAL A 39 15.04 -3.97 -3.87
N GLU A 40 16.27 -3.48 -3.96
CA GLU A 40 17.12 -3.63 -5.13
C GLU A 40 18.42 -4.36 -4.79
N ALA A 41 18.68 -5.47 -5.49
CA ALA A 41 19.91 -6.21 -5.35
C ALA A 41 21.05 -5.54 -6.15
N PHE A 42 22.15 -5.22 -5.47
CA PHE A 42 23.41 -4.79 -6.06
C PHE A 42 24.49 -5.86 -5.85
N GLU A 43 25.63 -5.74 -6.49
CA GLU A 43 26.71 -6.72 -6.41
C GLU A 43 27.13 -7.01 -4.96
N THR A 44 27.32 -5.98 -4.15
CA THR A 44 27.82 -6.08 -2.77
C THR A 44 26.80 -5.71 -1.70
N SER A 45 25.63 -5.23 -2.08
CA SER A 45 24.63 -4.69 -1.14
C SER A 45 23.21 -4.95 -1.61
N LEU A 46 22.28 -4.79 -0.68
CA LEU A 46 20.84 -4.71 -0.95
C LEU A 46 20.40 -3.29 -0.60
N LYS A 47 19.92 -2.53 -1.56
CA LYS A 47 19.42 -1.17 -1.30
C LYS A 47 17.91 -1.16 -1.14
N THR A 48 17.44 -0.38 -0.18
CA THR A 48 16.01 -0.13 0.04
C THR A 48 15.74 1.35 -0.14
N ARG A 49 14.77 1.67 -0.98
CA ARG A 49 14.36 3.05 -1.26
C ARG A 49 12.85 3.18 -1.13
N TYR A 50 12.42 4.30 -0.60
CA TYR A 50 11.02 4.62 -0.37
C TYR A 50 10.61 5.78 -1.26
N ARG A 51 9.44 5.68 -1.89
CA ARG A 51 8.86 6.81 -2.61
C ARG A 51 7.95 7.58 -1.68
N ILE A 52 8.35 8.80 -1.33
CA ILE A 52 7.59 9.71 -0.48
C ILE A 52 7.40 11.01 -1.25
N ASP A 53 6.16 11.46 -1.40
CA ASP A 53 5.80 12.67 -2.17
C ASP A 53 6.43 12.70 -3.58
N GLY A 54 6.49 11.53 -4.22
CA GLY A 54 7.06 11.35 -5.57
C GLY A 54 8.58 11.20 -5.63
N GLN A 55 9.31 11.48 -4.55
CA GLN A 55 10.76 11.36 -4.49
C GLN A 55 11.19 10.00 -3.94
N LEU A 56 12.26 9.43 -4.52
CA LEU A 56 12.88 8.20 -4.01
C LEU A 56 13.99 8.57 -3.02
N ILE A 57 13.82 8.15 -1.77
CA ILE A 57 14.79 8.41 -0.70
C ILE A 57 15.18 7.10 0.01
N GLU A 58 16.39 7.05 0.53
CA GLU A 58 16.86 5.96 1.38
C GLU A 58 16.56 6.32 2.84
N LEU A 59 15.86 5.44 3.56
CA LEU A 59 15.55 5.59 4.99
C LEU A 59 15.94 4.33 5.74
N GLY A 60 16.46 4.53 6.95
CA GLY A 60 16.81 3.43 7.84
C GLY A 60 18.08 2.68 7.41
N ASN A 61 18.23 1.48 7.98
CA ASN A 61 19.40 0.63 7.74
C ASN A 61 19.20 -0.20 6.47
N THR A 62 20.23 -0.24 5.63
CA THR A 62 20.28 -1.15 4.48
C THR A 62 20.46 -2.59 4.98
N PRO A 63 19.58 -3.54 4.59
CA PRO A 63 19.73 -4.93 4.99
C PRO A 63 21.07 -5.51 4.51
N PRO A 64 21.72 -6.35 5.31
CA PRO A 64 22.95 -7.01 4.89
C PRO A 64 22.76 -7.87 3.64
N LYS A 65 23.75 -7.94 2.76
CA LYS A 65 23.68 -8.70 1.51
C LYS A 65 23.32 -10.18 1.70
N TYR A 66 23.81 -10.81 2.77
CA TYR A 66 23.52 -12.23 3.05
C TYR A 66 22.03 -12.52 3.33
N ILE A 67 21.24 -11.49 3.67
CA ILE A 67 19.78 -11.61 3.89
C ILE A 67 19.00 -11.39 2.57
N SER A 68 19.64 -10.85 1.54
CA SER A 68 18.99 -10.47 0.29
C SER A 68 18.09 -11.56 -0.28
N ASP A 69 18.62 -12.76 -0.48
CA ASP A 69 17.87 -13.87 -1.08
C ASP A 69 16.71 -14.34 -0.20
N MET A 70 16.92 -14.30 1.12
CA MET A 70 15.87 -14.67 2.09
C MET A 70 14.74 -13.63 2.09
N LEU A 71 15.09 -12.34 2.06
CA LEU A 71 14.11 -11.25 2.03
C LEU A 71 13.32 -11.24 0.72
N ILE A 72 14.00 -11.38 -0.43
CA ILE A 72 13.36 -11.49 -1.75
C ILE A 72 12.40 -12.69 -1.78
N SER A 73 12.88 -13.87 -1.33
CA SER A 73 12.05 -15.08 -1.25
C SER A 73 10.84 -14.87 -0.36
N ARG A 74 11.00 -14.22 0.78
CA ARG A 74 9.91 -13.91 1.71
C ARG A 74 8.86 -13.01 1.06
N ILE A 75 9.29 -11.93 0.39
CA ILE A 75 8.39 -11.00 -0.30
C ILE A 75 7.64 -11.74 -1.43
N LYS A 76 8.33 -12.61 -2.17
CA LYS A 76 7.70 -13.41 -3.24
C LYS A 76 6.63 -14.37 -2.68
N ILE A 77 6.90 -15.01 -1.54
CA ILE A 77 5.92 -15.89 -0.86
C ILE A 77 4.68 -15.08 -0.45
N ILE A 78 4.88 -13.92 0.16
CA ILE A 78 3.78 -13.04 0.59
C ILE A 78 2.92 -12.64 -0.62
N GLY A 79 3.54 -12.33 -1.76
CA GLY A 79 2.87 -11.91 -2.99
C GLY A 79 2.33 -13.06 -3.85
N ASN A 80 2.40 -14.32 -3.37
CA ASN A 80 2.06 -15.52 -4.15
C ASN A 80 2.83 -15.65 -5.47
N LEU A 81 4.10 -15.22 -5.50
CA LEU A 81 4.99 -15.33 -6.63
C LEU A 81 5.78 -16.65 -6.58
N ASN A 82 6.24 -17.11 -7.75
CA ASN A 82 7.10 -18.29 -7.84
C ASN A 82 8.52 -17.97 -7.38
N VAL A 83 8.91 -18.49 -6.21
CA VAL A 83 10.24 -18.26 -5.63
C VAL A 83 11.38 -18.91 -6.45
N ALA A 84 11.10 -20.03 -7.11
CA ALA A 84 12.08 -20.74 -7.90
C ALA A 84 12.40 -20.06 -9.24
N GLU A 85 11.45 -19.33 -9.82
CA GLU A 85 11.64 -18.58 -11.06
C GLU A 85 12.26 -17.20 -10.77
N LYS A 86 13.49 -16.99 -11.23
CA LYS A 86 14.26 -15.77 -11.02
C LYS A 86 14.60 -15.03 -12.32
N ARG A 87 14.21 -15.58 -13.47
CA ARG A 87 14.59 -15.07 -14.80
C ARG A 87 13.51 -14.27 -15.48
N LEU A 88 12.26 -14.40 -15.05
CA LEU A 88 11.10 -13.75 -15.64
C LEU A 88 10.50 -12.74 -14.67
N PRO A 89 10.02 -11.58 -15.16
CA PRO A 89 9.25 -10.66 -14.36
C PRO A 89 7.99 -11.34 -13.81
N GLN A 90 7.59 -10.98 -12.60
CA GLN A 90 6.40 -11.50 -11.94
C GLN A 90 5.66 -10.38 -11.23
N ASP A 91 4.33 -10.44 -11.24
CA ASP A 91 3.46 -9.53 -10.53
C ASP A 91 2.56 -10.30 -9.56
N GLY A 92 2.41 -9.77 -8.36
CA GLY A 92 1.61 -10.36 -7.30
C GLY A 92 0.88 -9.34 -6.46
N ARG A 93 0.03 -9.85 -5.56
CA ARG A 93 -0.74 -9.03 -4.62
C ARG A 93 -0.79 -9.73 -3.28
N ALA A 94 -0.81 -8.92 -2.23
CA ALA A 94 -1.01 -9.40 -0.86
C ALA A 94 -1.74 -8.34 -0.05
N THR A 95 -2.47 -8.77 0.96
CA THR A 95 -2.95 -7.89 2.03
C THR A 95 -2.14 -8.22 3.27
N ILE A 96 -1.55 -7.22 3.87
CA ILE A 96 -0.74 -7.35 5.08
C ILE A 96 -1.33 -6.53 6.22
N SER A 97 -1.15 -7.00 7.45
CA SER A 97 -1.51 -6.23 8.63
C SER A 97 -0.27 -5.55 9.19
N ALA A 98 -0.26 -4.23 9.22
CA ALA A 98 0.83 -3.44 9.77
C ALA A 98 0.29 -2.26 10.58
N ASN A 99 0.83 -2.03 11.78
CA ASN A 99 0.37 -1.00 12.72
C ASN A 99 -1.16 -1.05 13.00
N GLY A 100 -1.75 -2.27 13.02
CA GLY A 100 -3.18 -2.46 13.24
C GLY A 100 -4.07 -2.05 12.07
N ARG A 101 -3.50 -1.88 10.87
CA ARG A 101 -4.21 -1.56 9.62
C ARG A 101 -3.99 -2.66 8.59
N GLU A 102 -4.98 -2.87 7.76
CA GLU A 102 -4.85 -3.71 6.56
C GLU A 102 -4.35 -2.85 5.40
N ILE A 103 -3.24 -3.25 4.82
CA ILE A 103 -2.59 -2.58 3.70
C ILE A 103 -2.62 -3.52 2.50
N ASP A 104 -3.23 -3.10 1.43
CA ASP A 104 -3.13 -3.81 0.16
C ASP A 104 -1.79 -3.50 -0.51
N MET A 105 -1.08 -4.54 -0.92
CA MET A 105 0.24 -4.42 -1.50
C MET A 105 0.27 -5.07 -2.88
N ARG A 106 0.80 -4.34 -3.85
CA ARG A 106 1.13 -4.89 -5.17
C ARG A 106 2.63 -5.05 -5.26
N ILE A 107 3.07 -6.22 -5.69
CA ILE A 107 4.48 -6.59 -5.76
C ILE A 107 4.82 -6.87 -7.22
N SER A 108 5.86 -6.23 -7.72
CA SER A 108 6.43 -6.50 -9.03
C SER A 108 7.88 -6.91 -8.84
N SER A 109 8.27 -8.07 -9.38
CA SER A 109 9.64 -8.59 -9.37
C SER A 109 10.21 -8.51 -10.78
N VAL A 110 11.41 -7.97 -10.90
CA VAL A 110 12.12 -7.86 -12.17
C VAL A 110 13.54 -8.41 -12.02
N PRO A 111 13.96 -9.33 -12.88
CA PRO A 111 15.34 -9.83 -12.89
C PRO A 111 16.33 -8.72 -13.29
N THR A 112 17.45 -8.68 -12.60
CA THR A 112 18.57 -7.78 -12.90
C THR A 112 19.87 -8.56 -12.92
N ILE A 113 20.97 -7.94 -13.36
CA ILE A 113 22.30 -8.58 -13.41
C ILE A 113 22.81 -9.00 -12.03
N ASN A 114 22.36 -8.38 -10.96
CA ASN A 114 22.81 -8.64 -9.58
C ASN A 114 21.80 -9.44 -8.74
N GLY A 115 20.71 -9.93 -9.36
CA GLY A 115 19.61 -10.63 -8.70
C GLY A 115 18.26 -10.05 -9.08
N GLU A 116 17.26 -10.22 -8.24
CA GLU A 116 15.93 -9.67 -8.48
C GLU A 116 15.78 -8.32 -7.78
N SER A 117 15.13 -7.37 -8.47
CA SER A 117 14.66 -6.12 -7.87
C SER A 117 13.15 -6.19 -7.68
N LEU A 118 12.68 -5.79 -6.52
CA LEU A 118 11.27 -5.78 -6.15
C LEU A 118 10.76 -4.36 -5.95
N ALA A 119 9.59 -4.09 -6.52
CA ALA A 119 8.83 -2.87 -6.26
C ALA A 119 7.52 -3.23 -5.57
N LEU A 120 7.31 -2.71 -4.36
CA LEU A 120 6.13 -2.95 -3.54
C LEU A 120 5.34 -1.64 -3.47
N ARG A 121 4.18 -1.58 -4.13
CA ARG A 121 3.25 -0.46 -4.00
C ARG A 121 2.32 -0.69 -2.83
N LEU A 122 2.28 0.25 -1.90
CA LEU A 122 1.46 0.20 -0.71
C LEU A 122 0.19 1.02 -0.93
N LEU A 123 -0.95 0.39 -0.74
CA LEU A 123 -2.27 1.00 -0.87
C LEU A 123 -2.91 0.95 0.51
N ASP A 124 -2.83 2.06 1.26
CA ASP A 124 -3.48 2.19 2.57
C ASP A 124 -4.91 2.76 2.37
N PRO A 125 -5.95 1.94 2.53
CA PRO A 125 -7.32 2.42 2.40
C PRO A 125 -7.69 3.48 3.45
N SER A 126 -7.00 3.48 4.60
CA SER A 126 -7.26 4.44 5.68
C SER A 126 -6.73 5.83 5.38
N SER A 127 -5.83 5.97 4.41
CA SER A 127 -5.31 7.26 3.94
C SER A 127 -6.31 8.02 3.07
N SER A 128 -7.36 7.36 2.58
CA SER A 128 -8.41 7.99 1.80
C SER A 128 -9.30 8.88 2.68
N PRO A 129 -9.64 10.10 2.25
CA PRO A 129 -10.49 10.99 3.03
C PRO A 129 -11.88 10.36 3.21
N LYS A 130 -12.33 10.31 4.46
CA LYS A 130 -13.65 9.74 4.83
C LYS A 130 -14.81 10.70 4.53
N ASN A 131 -14.52 11.94 4.18
CA ASN A 131 -15.51 13.00 3.87
C ASN A 131 -14.84 14.12 3.06
N LEU A 132 -15.64 15.06 2.57
CA LEU A 132 -15.14 16.23 1.83
C LEU A 132 -14.17 17.11 2.61
N ASN A 133 -14.33 17.19 3.93
CA ASN A 133 -13.43 18.02 4.76
C ASN A 133 -12.02 17.46 4.83
N GLY A 134 -11.85 16.16 4.55
CA GLY A 134 -10.55 15.50 4.46
C GLY A 134 -9.82 15.78 3.14
N LEU A 135 -10.45 16.48 2.18
CA LEU A 135 -9.76 16.95 0.99
C LEU A 135 -8.93 18.20 1.37
N ASN A 136 -7.63 18.15 1.08
CA ASN A 136 -6.71 19.28 1.30
C ASN A 136 -7.00 20.41 0.30
N THR A 137 -8.15 21.08 0.45
CA THR A 137 -8.57 22.19 -0.39
C THR A 137 -9.09 23.34 0.48
N SER A 138 -9.15 24.55 -0.10
CA SER A 138 -9.62 25.72 0.65
C SER A 138 -11.10 25.61 1.07
N SER A 139 -11.48 26.24 2.18
CA SER A 139 -12.86 26.27 2.66
C SER A 139 -13.83 26.88 1.62
N GLU A 140 -13.36 27.84 0.81
CA GLU A 140 -14.12 28.43 -0.28
C GLU A 140 -14.45 27.39 -1.36
N ASN A 141 -13.44 26.63 -1.80
CA ASN A 141 -13.61 25.57 -2.81
C ASN A 141 -14.51 24.44 -2.28
N LEU A 142 -14.39 24.07 -1.01
CA LEU A 142 -15.30 23.11 -0.38
C LEU A 142 -16.74 23.61 -0.38
N SER A 143 -16.97 24.89 -0.08
CA SER A 143 -18.30 25.49 -0.10
C SER A 143 -18.88 25.50 -1.52
N ARG A 144 -18.09 25.85 -2.53
CA ARG A 144 -18.49 25.81 -3.95
C ARG A 144 -18.83 24.37 -4.37
N LEU A 145 -18.01 23.39 -3.97
CA LEU A 145 -18.23 21.99 -4.32
C LEU A 145 -19.52 21.46 -3.69
N ARG A 146 -19.83 21.80 -2.44
CA ARG A 146 -21.10 21.44 -1.80
C ARG A 146 -22.29 22.02 -2.54
N LYS A 147 -22.26 23.30 -2.92
CA LYS A 147 -23.34 23.93 -3.71
C LYS A 147 -23.55 23.24 -5.05
N LEU A 148 -22.48 22.74 -5.70
CA LEU A 148 -22.59 21.97 -6.95
C LEU A 148 -23.25 20.62 -6.72
N LEU A 149 -22.99 19.98 -5.58
CA LEU A 149 -23.59 18.69 -5.22
C LEU A 149 -25.08 18.79 -4.85
N ASP A 150 -25.54 19.96 -4.41
CA ASP A 150 -26.96 20.21 -4.11
C ASP A 150 -27.84 20.32 -5.37
N ASN A 151 -27.23 20.42 -6.56
CA ASN A 151 -27.98 20.42 -7.82
C ASN A 151 -28.59 19.05 -8.11
N ARG A 152 -29.85 19.04 -8.57
CA ARG A 152 -30.55 17.77 -8.90
C ARG A 152 -29.98 17.01 -10.10
N SER A 153 -29.26 17.68 -10.98
CA SER A 153 -28.64 17.09 -12.16
C SER A 153 -27.42 17.90 -12.58
N GLY A 154 -26.45 17.23 -13.19
CA GLY A 154 -25.24 17.87 -13.69
C GLY A 154 -24.12 16.87 -13.87
N MET A 155 -22.97 17.38 -14.27
CA MET A 155 -21.75 16.60 -14.41
C MET A 155 -20.62 17.31 -13.68
N ILE A 156 -19.87 16.57 -12.84
CA ILE A 156 -18.62 17.03 -12.24
C ILE A 156 -17.47 16.24 -12.88
N LEU A 157 -16.56 16.94 -13.53
CA LEU A 157 -15.40 16.34 -14.16
C LEU A 157 -14.13 16.63 -13.36
N THR A 158 -13.42 15.57 -12.96
CA THR A 158 -12.10 15.68 -12.31
C THR A 158 -11.00 15.35 -13.32
N SER A 159 -10.07 16.27 -13.53
CA SER A 159 -8.94 16.12 -14.46
C SER A 159 -7.61 16.46 -13.77
N GLY A 160 -6.53 15.85 -14.24
CA GLY A 160 -5.18 16.11 -13.74
C GLY A 160 -4.24 14.93 -13.96
N PRO A 161 -2.93 15.07 -13.71
CA PRO A 161 -1.93 14.01 -13.84
C PRO A 161 -2.14 12.88 -12.82
N THR A 162 -1.37 11.81 -12.96
CA THR A 162 -1.34 10.71 -11.97
C THR A 162 -0.89 11.27 -10.61
N GLY A 163 -1.55 10.82 -9.53
CA GLY A 163 -1.25 11.29 -8.17
C GLY A 163 -1.87 12.64 -7.77
N SER A 164 -2.60 13.34 -8.68
CA SER A 164 -3.22 14.63 -8.38
C SER A 164 -4.47 14.57 -7.48
N GLY A 165 -4.84 13.39 -6.97
CA GLY A 165 -5.99 13.23 -6.08
C GLY A 165 -7.35 13.06 -6.78
N LYS A 166 -7.40 12.78 -8.10
CA LYS A 166 -8.66 12.57 -8.83
C LYS A 166 -9.55 11.50 -8.19
N THR A 167 -9.01 10.30 -8.01
CA THR A 167 -9.73 9.18 -7.40
C THR A 167 -10.12 9.48 -5.96
N THR A 168 -9.24 10.11 -5.21
CA THR A 168 -9.48 10.55 -3.83
C THR A 168 -10.66 11.51 -3.74
N THR A 169 -10.71 12.50 -4.64
CA THR A 169 -11.82 13.45 -4.74
C THR A 169 -13.13 12.75 -5.11
N LEU A 170 -13.11 11.89 -6.14
CA LEU A 170 -14.30 11.14 -6.55
C LEU A 170 -14.81 10.22 -5.44
N TYR A 171 -13.90 9.58 -4.70
CA TYR A 171 -14.27 8.74 -3.57
C TYR A 171 -14.94 9.55 -2.45
N ALA A 172 -14.37 10.70 -2.08
CA ALA A 172 -14.96 11.60 -1.08
C ALA A 172 -16.34 12.12 -1.50
N LEU A 173 -16.55 12.38 -2.79
CA LEU A 173 -17.83 12.77 -3.36
C LEU A 173 -18.87 11.65 -3.31
N SER A 174 -18.47 10.41 -3.61
CA SER A 174 -19.37 9.25 -3.60
C SER A 174 -19.91 8.94 -2.21
N LEU A 175 -19.10 9.15 -1.17
CA LEU A 175 -19.51 8.90 0.23
C LEU A 175 -20.64 9.81 0.69
N ILE A 176 -20.80 11.00 0.12
CA ILE A 176 -21.90 11.92 0.48
C ILE A 176 -23.23 11.34 0.00
N HIS A 177 -23.28 10.77 -1.18
CA HIS A 177 -24.50 10.18 -1.73
C HIS A 177 -24.92 8.88 -1.03
N ILE A 178 -23.96 8.18 -0.40
CA ILE A 178 -24.23 6.96 0.34
C ILE A 178 -24.65 7.25 1.79
N SER A 179 -24.10 8.31 2.41
CA SER A 179 -24.34 8.65 3.82
C SER A 179 -25.53 9.61 4.04
N GLU A 180 -26.00 10.32 3.02
CA GLU A 180 -27.25 11.07 3.06
C GLU A 180 -28.29 10.33 2.22
N PRO A 181 -29.17 9.50 2.86
CA PRO A 181 -30.31 8.94 2.15
C PRO A 181 -31.16 10.09 1.65
N THR A 182 -31.50 10.05 0.37
CA THR A 182 -32.39 10.97 -0.35
C THR A 182 -33.42 11.60 0.56
N ARG A 183 -33.39 12.93 0.68
CA ARG A 183 -34.50 13.67 1.31
C ARG A 183 -35.79 13.20 0.64
N PRO A 184 -36.80 12.75 1.40
CA PRO A 184 -38.09 12.41 0.82
C PRO A 184 -38.67 13.63 0.11
N CYS A 185 -39.21 13.40 -1.09
CA CYS A 185 -39.95 14.38 -1.86
C CYS A 185 -41.17 14.86 -1.09
#